data_3ae176bd7d21b26c244782f64162915c
#
_entry.id   3ae176bd7d21b26c244782f64162915c
#
_cell.length_a   1.000
_cell.length_b   1.000
_cell.length_c   1.000
_cell.angle_alpha   90.00
_cell.angle_beta   90.00
_cell.angle_gamma   90.00
#
_symmetry.space_group_name_H-M   'P 1'
#
loop_
_entity.id
_entity.type
_entity.pdbx_description
1 polymer ?
#
loop_
_entity_poly.entity_id
_entity_poly.type
_entity_poly.pdbx_seq_one_letter_code
_entity_poly.pdbx_strand_id
1 'polypeptide(L)'
;RKESSAASDVYKRQHEDDLIENFFIRLLRGSGIKGLISLDIKTTIKKKNILRPLIDIKKEDLIFISKKVFNFYVEDPTNYDEKYQRVRVRKLMKNLERDGLDKNKLKKTIKNLKYANKVIEFYVDKNLRENTSFLNNKKRLIINSDFFLQPQEVTFRAFSESLKLIG
;
A
#
# COMPACT_ATOMS: atom_id res chain seq x y z
N ARG A 1 8.33 21.25 -29.33
CA ARG A 1 7.11 20.49 -28.93
C ARG A 1 7.13 20.37 -27.41
N LYS A 2 6.25 21.10 -26.73
CA LYS A 2 5.97 20.88 -25.30
C LYS A 2 5.25 19.54 -25.21
N GLU A 3 5.90 18.55 -24.61
CA GLU A 3 5.22 17.32 -24.20
C GLU A 3 4.23 17.70 -23.09
N SER A 4 2.96 17.63 -23.41
CA SER A 4 1.88 17.66 -22.44
C SER A 4 2.03 16.41 -21.58
N SER A 5 2.65 16.53 -20.42
CA SER A 5 2.67 15.46 -19.41
C SER A 5 1.30 15.41 -18.71
N ALA A 6 0.27 15.01 -19.44
CA ALA A 6 -0.95 14.56 -18.81
C ALA A 6 -0.57 13.35 -17.95
N ALA A 7 -0.65 13.51 -16.64
CA ALA A 7 -0.44 12.40 -15.70
C ALA A 7 -1.53 11.37 -15.97
N SER A 8 -1.23 10.35 -16.78
CA SER A 8 -2.18 9.31 -17.10
C SER A 8 -2.40 8.45 -15.86
N ASP A 9 -3.64 8.36 -15.41
CA ASP A 9 -4.04 7.43 -14.35
C ASP A 9 -3.85 5.98 -14.82
N VAL A 10 -3.32 5.13 -13.94
CA VAL A 10 -3.11 3.71 -14.20
C VAL A 10 -4.15 2.91 -13.43
N TYR A 11 -5.01 2.20 -14.14
CA TYR A 11 -6.01 1.32 -13.54
C TYR A 11 -5.44 -0.08 -13.32
N LYS A 12 -5.60 -0.63 -12.12
CA LYS A 12 -5.24 -2.01 -11.76
C LYS A 12 -6.49 -2.80 -11.40
N ARG A 13 -6.61 -4.03 -11.95
CA ARG A 13 -7.73 -4.95 -11.71
C ARG A 13 -7.57 -5.77 -10.42
N GLN A 14 -6.94 -5.18 -9.41
CA GLN A 14 -6.74 -5.83 -8.11
C GLN A 14 -8.05 -5.82 -7.33
N HIS A 15 -8.37 -6.94 -6.69
CA HIS A 15 -9.59 -7.19 -5.93
C HIS A 15 -9.28 -7.51 -4.46
N GLU A 16 -10.29 -7.88 -3.68
CA GLU A 16 -10.19 -8.10 -2.24
C GLU A 16 -9.10 -9.12 -1.85
N ASP A 17 -9.02 -10.26 -2.55
CA ASP A 17 -7.99 -11.26 -2.24
C ASP A 17 -6.57 -10.71 -2.48
N ASP A 18 -6.38 -9.86 -3.49
CA ASP A 18 -5.08 -9.22 -3.73
C ASP A 18 -4.65 -8.30 -2.58
N LEU A 19 -5.61 -7.64 -1.91
CA LEU A 19 -5.34 -6.84 -0.71
C LEU A 19 -4.78 -7.72 0.41
N ILE A 20 -5.44 -8.83 0.67
CA ILE A 20 -5.06 -9.78 1.72
C ILE A 20 -3.73 -10.47 1.37
N GLU A 21 -3.57 -10.94 0.13
CA GLU A 21 -2.31 -11.54 -0.35
C GLU A 21 -1.13 -10.57 -0.17
N ASN A 22 -1.32 -9.31 -0.57
CA ASN A 22 -0.28 -8.30 -0.41
C ASN A 22 0.07 -8.05 1.05
N PHE A 23 -0.92 -8.03 1.94
CA PHE A 23 -0.68 -7.90 3.38
C PHE A 23 0.22 -9.02 3.89
N PHE A 24 -0.08 -10.29 3.59
CA PHE A 24 0.75 -11.44 4.01
C PHE A 24 2.14 -11.43 3.37
N ILE A 25 2.25 -11.10 2.08
CA ILE A 25 3.55 -10.98 1.41
C ILE A 25 4.42 -9.94 2.12
N ARG A 26 3.84 -8.81 2.52
CA ARG A 26 4.55 -7.75 3.24
C ARG A 26 4.88 -8.13 4.68
N LEU A 27 3.98 -8.85 5.35
CA LEU A 27 4.19 -9.38 6.69
C LEU A 27 5.38 -10.36 6.71
N LEU A 28 5.41 -11.30 5.77
CA LEU A 28 6.51 -12.27 5.62
C LEU A 28 7.86 -11.61 5.31
N ARG A 29 7.86 -10.37 4.79
CA ARG A 29 9.08 -9.59 4.55
C ARG A 29 9.49 -8.71 5.73
N GLY A 30 8.79 -8.76 6.85
CA GLY A 30 9.06 -7.90 8.00
C GLY A 30 8.74 -6.43 7.74
N SER A 31 7.79 -6.11 6.86
CA SER A 31 7.43 -4.72 6.56
C SER A 31 6.76 -4.04 7.76
N GLY A 32 7.14 -2.80 8.04
CA GLY A 32 6.44 -1.92 8.98
C GLY A 32 5.03 -1.53 8.49
N ILE A 33 4.29 -0.77 9.31
CA ILE A 33 2.88 -0.41 9.08
C ILE A 33 2.64 0.13 7.67
N LYS A 34 3.44 1.10 7.20
CA LYS A 34 3.30 1.70 5.85
C LYS A 34 3.41 0.65 4.74
N GLY A 35 4.29 -0.34 4.90
CA GLY A 35 4.45 -1.44 3.96
C GLY A 35 3.26 -2.40 3.98
N LEU A 36 2.77 -2.79 5.16
CA LEU A 36 1.63 -3.69 5.33
C LEU A 36 0.36 -3.17 4.65
N ILE A 37 0.11 -1.86 4.76
CA ILE A 37 -1.08 -1.21 4.19
C ILE A 37 -0.84 -0.59 2.81
N SER A 38 0.24 -0.97 2.12
CA SER A 38 0.68 -0.33 0.86
C SER A 38 -0.30 -0.44 -0.30
N LEU A 39 -1.25 -1.39 -0.26
CA LEU A 39 -2.29 -1.53 -1.26
C LEU A 39 -3.55 -0.78 -0.83
N ASP A 40 -3.93 0.23 -1.62
CA ASP A 40 -5.13 1.04 -1.39
C ASP A 40 -5.86 1.34 -2.70
N ILE A 41 -7.11 1.84 -2.62
CA ILE A 41 -7.92 2.26 -3.78
C ILE A 41 -7.12 3.21 -4.67
N LYS A 42 -6.47 4.20 -4.09
CA LYS A 42 -5.60 5.16 -4.78
C LYS A 42 -4.22 5.17 -4.16
N THR A 43 -3.19 5.07 -4.99
CA THR A 43 -1.79 5.25 -4.59
C THR A 43 -1.09 6.15 -5.59
N THR A 44 -0.29 7.11 -5.13
CA THR A 44 0.49 7.96 -6.05
C THR A 44 1.95 7.50 -6.02
N ILE A 45 2.50 7.16 -7.18
CA ILE A 45 3.90 6.75 -7.34
C ILE A 45 4.50 7.56 -8.48
N LYS A 46 5.59 8.27 -8.23
CA LYS A 46 6.30 9.10 -9.23
C LYS A 46 5.35 10.02 -10.02
N LYS A 47 4.46 10.73 -9.31
CA LYS A 47 3.44 11.64 -9.88
C LYS A 47 2.36 10.97 -10.73
N LYS A 48 2.29 9.63 -10.80
CA LYS A 48 1.21 8.87 -11.45
C LYS A 48 0.25 8.33 -10.41
N ASN A 49 -1.05 8.48 -10.63
CA ASN A 49 -2.07 7.85 -9.81
C ASN A 49 -2.29 6.42 -10.26
N ILE A 50 -2.25 5.50 -9.32
CA ILE A 50 -2.65 4.10 -9.52
C ILE A 50 -3.99 3.92 -8.84
N LEU A 51 -5.01 3.59 -9.60
CA LEU A 51 -6.38 3.37 -9.14
C LEU A 51 -6.71 1.87 -9.15
N ARG A 52 -7.39 1.41 -8.10
CA ARG A 52 -7.82 0.01 -7.93
C ARG A 52 -9.29 -0.03 -7.57
N PRO A 53 -10.19 0.21 -8.53
CA PRO A 53 -11.62 0.34 -8.26
C PRO A 53 -12.27 -0.95 -7.75
N LEU A 54 -11.64 -2.11 -7.97
CA LEU A 54 -12.17 -3.42 -7.57
C LEU A 54 -11.62 -3.93 -6.23
N ILE A 55 -10.85 -3.12 -5.50
CA ILE A 55 -10.09 -3.58 -4.32
C ILE A 55 -10.98 -4.11 -3.18
N ASP A 56 -12.22 -3.65 -3.10
CA ASP A 56 -13.20 -4.07 -2.10
C ASP A 56 -14.20 -5.10 -2.63
N ILE A 57 -14.07 -5.53 -3.90
CA ILE A 57 -14.97 -6.49 -4.54
C ILE A 57 -14.40 -7.90 -4.36
N LYS A 58 -15.29 -8.85 -4.02
CA LYS A 58 -14.92 -10.26 -3.88
C LYS A 58 -14.66 -10.89 -5.25
N LYS A 59 -13.70 -11.81 -5.30
CA LYS A 59 -13.37 -12.53 -6.54
C LYS A 59 -14.56 -13.32 -7.08
N GLU A 60 -15.37 -13.92 -6.19
CA GLU A 60 -16.56 -14.68 -6.54
C GLU A 60 -17.58 -13.84 -7.30
N ASP A 61 -17.80 -12.57 -6.85
CA ASP A 61 -18.71 -11.63 -7.50
C ASP A 61 -18.24 -11.28 -8.92
N LEU A 62 -16.91 -11.10 -9.09
CA LEU A 62 -16.33 -10.82 -10.40
C LEU A 62 -16.47 -12.03 -11.35
N ILE A 63 -16.28 -13.26 -10.85
CA ILE A 63 -16.47 -14.48 -11.61
C ILE A 63 -17.95 -14.64 -12.00
N PHE A 64 -18.87 -14.39 -11.05
CA PHE A 64 -20.31 -14.45 -11.31
C PHE A 64 -20.70 -13.48 -12.43
N ILE A 65 -20.26 -12.21 -12.36
CA ILE A 65 -20.54 -11.22 -13.39
C ILE A 65 -19.95 -11.65 -14.73
N SER A 66 -18.69 -12.15 -14.74
CA SER A 66 -18.05 -12.61 -15.96
C SER A 66 -18.85 -13.71 -16.65
N LYS A 67 -19.28 -14.72 -15.91
CA LYS A 67 -20.10 -15.80 -16.44
C LYS A 67 -21.49 -15.34 -16.91
N LYS A 68 -22.11 -14.39 -16.20
CA LYS A 68 -23.44 -13.87 -16.55
C LYS A 68 -23.45 -12.96 -17.77
N VAL A 69 -22.41 -12.11 -17.92
CA VAL A 69 -22.35 -11.08 -18.97
C VAL A 69 -21.66 -11.62 -20.21
N PHE A 70 -20.56 -12.36 -20.04
CA PHE A 70 -19.71 -12.82 -21.14
C PHE A 70 -19.84 -14.31 -21.45
N ASN A 71 -20.59 -15.06 -20.65
CA ASN A 71 -20.78 -16.54 -20.75
C ASN A 71 -19.50 -17.37 -20.66
N PHE A 72 -18.37 -16.78 -20.23
CA PHE A 72 -17.12 -17.49 -20.03
C PHE A 72 -16.29 -16.91 -18.88
N TYR A 73 -15.43 -17.77 -18.34
CA TYR A 73 -14.39 -17.43 -17.39
C TYR A 73 -13.16 -18.30 -17.68
N VAL A 74 -12.00 -17.68 -17.83
CA VAL A 74 -10.76 -18.38 -18.12
C VAL A 74 -9.91 -18.45 -16.85
N GLU A 75 -9.47 -19.63 -16.47
CA GLU A 75 -8.46 -19.82 -15.43
C GLU A 75 -7.07 -19.87 -16.06
N ASP A 76 -6.18 -19.04 -15.53
CA ASP A 76 -4.77 -19.05 -15.90
C ASP A 76 -4.05 -20.20 -15.17
N PRO A 77 -3.42 -21.15 -15.86
CA PRO A 77 -2.70 -22.28 -15.25
C PRO A 77 -1.59 -21.84 -14.28
N THR A 78 -1.01 -20.66 -14.48
CA THR A 78 0.04 -20.11 -13.58
C THR A 78 -0.49 -19.80 -12.17
N ASN A 79 -1.81 -19.77 -11.97
CA ASN A 79 -2.44 -19.63 -10.66
C ASN A 79 -2.15 -20.80 -9.70
N TYR A 80 -1.66 -21.92 -10.20
CA TYR A 80 -1.35 -23.13 -9.44
C TYR A 80 0.15 -23.38 -9.28
N ASP A 81 1.02 -22.60 -9.96
CA ASP A 81 2.47 -22.79 -9.90
C ASP A 81 3.04 -22.21 -8.60
N GLU A 82 3.48 -23.10 -7.70
CA GLU A 82 4.06 -22.75 -6.38
C GLU A 82 5.41 -22.02 -6.46
N LYS A 83 6.02 -21.88 -7.64
CA LYS A 83 7.19 -20.99 -7.82
C LYS A 83 6.84 -19.55 -7.46
N TYR A 84 5.59 -19.14 -7.69
CA TYR A 84 5.15 -17.80 -7.39
C TYR A 84 4.78 -17.63 -5.91
N GLN A 85 5.36 -16.61 -5.27
CA GLN A 85 5.11 -16.30 -3.86
C GLN A 85 3.60 -16.13 -3.54
N ARG A 86 2.82 -15.55 -4.47
CA ARG A 86 1.38 -15.38 -4.30
C ARG A 86 0.64 -16.70 -4.18
N VAL A 87 1.01 -17.71 -4.96
CA VAL A 87 0.40 -19.05 -4.90
C VAL A 87 0.64 -19.68 -3.53
N ARG A 88 1.89 -19.61 -3.04
CA ARG A 88 2.25 -20.09 -1.69
C ARG A 88 1.47 -19.36 -0.60
N VAL A 89 1.30 -18.04 -0.72
CA VAL A 89 0.51 -17.25 0.25
C VAL A 89 -0.96 -17.64 0.21
N ARG A 90 -1.56 -17.89 -0.95
CA ARG A 90 -2.95 -18.41 -1.07
C ARG A 90 -3.12 -19.76 -0.36
N LYS A 91 -2.14 -20.65 -0.50
CA LYS A 91 -2.13 -21.95 0.19
C LYS A 91 -2.05 -21.78 1.71
N LEU A 92 -1.15 -20.89 2.18
CA LEU A 92 -1.04 -20.52 3.60
C LEU A 92 -2.37 -19.95 4.12
N MET A 93 -3.00 -19.04 3.39
CA MET A 93 -4.28 -18.45 3.78
C MET A 93 -5.38 -19.49 3.93
N LYS A 94 -5.49 -20.45 3.00
CA LYS A 94 -6.47 -21.55 3.12
C LYS A 94 -6.27 -22.36 4.41
N ASN A 95 -5.03 -22.60 4.81
CA ASN A 95 -4.74 -23.28 6.08
C ASN A 95 -5.15 -22.41 7.28
N LEU A 96 -4.78 -21.12 7.29
CA LEU A 96 -5.18 -20.18 8.33
C LEU A 96 -6.71 -20.03 8.43
N GLU A 97 -7.43 -20.07 7.30
CA GLU A 97 -8.91 -20.04 7.30
C GLU A 97 -9.50 -21.29 7.97
N ARG A 98 -8.90 -22.47 7.76
CA ARG A 98 -9.28 -23.70 8.47
C ARG A 98 -9.03 -23.62 9.99
N ASP A 99 -7.97 -22.89 10.38
CA ASP A 99 -7.61 -22.63 11.76
C ASP A 99 -8.37 -21.44 12.38
N GLY A 100 -9.36 -20.90 11.67
CA GLY A 100 -10.27 -19.86 12.16
C GLY A 100 -9.95 -18.43 11.73
N LEU A 101 -9.04 -18.21 10.78
CA LEU A 101 -8.83 -16.88 10.21
C LEU A 101 -10.08 -16.43 9.43
N ASP A 102 -10.68 -15.33 9.88
CA ASP A 102 -11.80 -14.66 9.20
C ASP A 102 -11.24 -13.49 8.34
N LYS A 103 -11.49 -13.55 7.03
CA LYS A 103 -11.07 -12.51 6.08
C LYS A 103 -11.66 -11.13 6.43
N ASN A 104 -12.89 -11.08 6.95
CA ASN A 104 -13.51 -9.80 7.31
C ASN A 104 -12.84 -9.19 8.55
N LYS A 105 -12.48 -10.03 9.54
CA LYS A 105 -11.70 -9.58 10.71
C LYS A 105 -10.32 -9.09 10.30
N LEU A 106 -9.66 -9.79 9.37
CA LEU A 106 -8.37 -9.37 8.83
C LEU A 106 -8.47 -8.03 8.08
N LYS A 107 -9.49 -7.83 7.25
CA LYS A 107 -9.74 -6.53 6.59
C LYS A 107 -9.96 -5.41 7.61
N LYS A 108 -10.69 -5.69 8.70
CA LYS A 108 -10.86 -4.73 9.79
C LYS A 108 -9.52 -4.37 10.44
N THR A 109 -8.66 -5.35 10.65
CA THR A 109 -7.29 -5.13 11.15
C THR A 109 -6.49 -4.26 10.20
N ILE A 110 -6.50 -4.53 8.90
CA ILE A 110 -5.82 -3.71 7.88
C ILE A 110 -6.37 -2.27 7.91
N LYS A 111 -7.67 -2.09 8.05
CA LYS A 111 -8.31 -0.77 8.16
C LYS A 111 -7.85 -0.03 9.43
N ASN A 112 -7.77 -0.72 10.57
CA ASN A 112 -7.28 -0.13 11.82
C ASN A 112 -5.81 0.29 11.69
N LEU A 113 -4.97 -0.52 11.03
CA LEU A 113 -3.58 -0.15 10.74
C LEU A 113 -3.49 1.08 9.84
N LYS A 114 -4.41 1.25 8.86
CA LYS A 114 -4.50 2.47 8.05
C LYS A 114 -4.80 3.69 8.89
N TYR A 115 -5.70 3.59 9.86
CA TYR A 115 -6.01 4.69 10.79
C TYR A 115 -4.80 5.02 11.68
N ALA A 116 -4.14 4.03 12.25
CA ALA A 116 -2.93 4.24 13.03
C ALA A 116 -1.82 4.92 12.20
N ASN A 117 -1.66 4.50 10.94
CA ASN A 117 -0.68 5.12 10.05
C ASN A 117 -0.97 6.61 9.78
N LYS A 118 -2.25 7.01 9.66
CA LYS A 118 -2.62 8.43 9.49
C LYS A 118 -2.17 9.29 10.68
N VAL A 119 -2.24 8.74 11.90
CA VAL A 119 -1.73 9.44 13.09
C VAL A 119 -0.22 9.64 12.98
N ILE A 120 0.52 8.60 12.58
CA ILE A 120 1.96 8.71 12.39
C ILE A 120 2.28 9.73 11.29
N GLU A 121 1.57 9.71 10.16
CA GLU A 121 1.74 10.68 9.06
C GLU A 121 1.50 12.12 9.53
N PHE A 122 0.48 12.35 10.35
CA PHE A 122 0.22 13.66 10.94
C PHE A 122 1.42 14.18 11.76
N TYR A 123 2.00 13.32 12.61
CA TYR A 123 3.17 13.72 13.41
C TYR A 123 4.45 13.86 12.57
N VAL A 124 4.61 13.07 11.52
CA VAL A 124 5.71 13.23 10.54
C VAL A 124 5.63 14.59 9.87
N ASP A 125 4.44 14.95 9.36
CA ASP A 125 4.23 16.25 8.70
C ASP A 125 4.38 17.42 9.69
N LYS A 126 3.96 17.25 10.94
CA LYS A 126 4.15 18.24 12.01
C LYS A 126 5.64 18.42 12.28
N ASN A 127 6.39 17.33 12.48
CA ASN A 127 7.83 17.38 12.74
C ASN A 127 8.60 18.06 11.60
N LEU A 128 8.25 17.74 10.35
CA LEU A 128 8.87 18.40 9.18
C LEU A 128 8.59 19.90 9.16
N ARG A 129 7.36 20.33 9.42
CA ARG A 129 6.99 21.76 9.40
C ARG A 129 7.63 22.57 10.52
N GLU A 130 7.68 22.02 11.74
CA GLU A 130 8.13 22.74 12.92
C GLU A 130 9.66 22.70 13.08
N ASN A 131 10.30 21.61 12.64
CA ASN A 131 11.68 21.31 12.96
C ASN A 131 12.60 21.29 11.73
N THR A 132 12.12 21.71 10.55
CA THR A 132 12.96 21.85 9.36
C THR A 132 12.73 23.17 8.65
N SER A 133 13.79 23.73 8.04
CA SER A 133 13.71 24.92 7.19
C SER A 133 14.62 24.78 5.97
N PHE A 134 14.24 25.41 4.85
CA PHE A 134 15.03 25.39 3.62
C PHE A 134 15.89 26.63 3.50
N LEU A 135 17.13 26.44 3.08
CA LEU A 135 18.06 27.50 2.68
C LEU A 135 18.36 27.40 1.18
N ASN A 136 18.66 28.55 0.57
CA ASN A 136 19.19 28.65 -0.80
C ASN A 136 18.38 27.87 -1.84
N ASN A 137 17.14 28.29 -2.14
CA ASN A 137 16.30 27.69 -3.17
C ASN A 137 16.11 26.17 -3.04
N LYS A 138 15.93 25.68 -1.81
CA LYS A 138 15.72 24.26 -1.48
C LYS A 138 16.91 23.32 -1.68
N LYS A 139 18.13 23.85 -1.85
CA LYS A 139 19.34 23.02 -1.97
C LYS A 139 19.90 22.54 -0.63
N ARG A 140 19.51 23.17 0.47
CA ARG A 140 19.94 22.80 1.82
C ARG A 140 18.74 22.77 2.75
N LEU A 141 18.69 21.75 3.59
CA LEU A 141 17.72 21.61 4.66
C LEU A 141 18.44 21.76 6.00
N ILE A 142 17.94 22.66 6.83
CA ILE A 142 18.36 22.77 8.24
C ILE A 142 17.37 21.96 9.06
N ILE A 143 17.88 21.15 9.96
CA ILE A 143 17.13 20.36 10.92
C ILE A 143 17.56 20.81 12.31
N ASN A 144 16.62 21.18 13.18
CA ASN A 144 16.90 21.51 14.57
C ASN A 144 16.98 20.24 15.46
N SER A 145 17.43 20.41 16.72
CA SER A 145 17.56 19.30 17.68
C SER A 145 16.25 18.62 18.00
N ASP A 146 15.14 19.38 18.08
CA ASP A 146 13.82 18.88 18.49
C ASP A 146 13.23 17.90 17.47
N PHE A 147 13.72 17.93 16.23
CA PHE A 147 13.42 16.94 15.21
C PHE A 147 13.71 15.51 15.67
N PHE A 148 14.79 15.32 16.41
CA PHE A 148 15.25 14.01 16.88
C PHE A 148 14.65 13.60 18.23
N LEU A 149 13.94 14.50 18.91
CA LEU A 149 13.25 14.23 20.18
C LEU A 149 11.87 13.56 19.98
N GLN A 150 11.46 13.39 18.74
CA GLN A 150 10.18 12.74 18.40
C GLN A 150 10.26 11.20 18.56
N PRO A 151 9.10 10.49 18.65
CA PRO A 151 9.09 9.03 18.62
C PRO A 151 9.87 8.48 17.41
N GLN A 152 10.60 7.38 17.62
CA GLN A 152 11.55 6.82 16.63
C GLN A 152 10.96 6.68 15.22
N GLU A 153 9.74 6.15 15.08
CA GLU A 153 9.07 5.96 13.79
C GLU A 153 8.76 7.30 13.11
N VAL A 154 8.39 8.32 13.89
CA VAL A 154 8.14 9.69 13.39
C VAL A 154 9.44 10.30 12.89
N THR A 155 10.50 10.25 13.68
CA THR A 155 11.83 10.76 13.33
C THR A 155 12.37 10.08 12.08
N PHE A 156 12.32 8.74 12.03
CA PHE A 156 12.83 7.97 10.89
C PHE A 156 12.09 8.31 9.59
N ARG A 157 10.76 8.40 9.64
CA ARG A 157 9.96 8.74 8.45
C ARG A 157 10.15 10.19 8.04
N ALA A 158 10.16 11.13 9.00
CA ALA A 158 10.39 12.53 8.71
C ALA A 158 11.78 12.73 8.07
N PHE A 159 12.81 12.04 8.57
CA PHE A 159 14.15 12.09 7.99
C PHE A 159 14.18 11.52 6.57
N SER A 160 13.52 10.36 6.35
CA SER A 160 13.40 9.77 5.00
C SER A 160 12.66 10.68 4.01
N GLU A 161 11.60 11.39 4.44
CA GLU A 161 10.90 12.36 3.58
C GLU A 161 11.75 13.61 3.34
N SER A 162 12.50 14.10 4.35
CA SER A 162 13.38 15.26 4.20
C SER A 162 14.47 15.02 3.15
N LEU A 163 15.05 13.82 3.10
CA LEU A 163 16.02 13.45 2.07
C LEU A 163 15.43 13.50 0.66
N LYS A 164 14.18 13.11 0.47
CA LYS A 164 13.49 13.19 -0.83
C LYS A 164 13.18 14.62 -1.27
N LEU A 165 13.12 15.54 -0.33
CA LEU A 165 12.88 16.96 -0.64
C LEU A 165 14.14 17.67 -1.16
N ILE A 166 15.33 17.13 -0.86
CA ILE A 166 16.62 17.70 -1.26
C ILE A 166 17.11 17.07 -2.57
N GLY A 167 16.85 15.80 -2.81
CA GLY A 167 17.36 15.00 -3.93
C GLY A 167 16.31 14.34 -4.75
#